data_6a1bef62c56385c6410d3ca57bef684a
#
_entry.id   6a1bef62c56385c6410d3ca57bef684a
#
_cell.length_a   1.000
_cell.length_b   1.000
_cell.length_c   1.000
_cell.angle_alpha   90.00
_cell.angle_beta   90.00
_cell.angle_gamma   90.00
#
_symmetry.space_group_name_H-M   'P 1'
#
loop_
_entity.id
_entity.type
_entity.pdbx_description
1 polymer ?
#
loop_
_entity_poly.entity_id
_entity_poly.type
_entity_poly.pdbx_seq_one_letter_code
_entity_poly.pdbx_strand_id
1 'polypeptide(L)' 'MEPWKERMVQEYKELKERYTKLHKMLVKYDAGKLEFEPKCPIDLLREQAGAMGKYLYILEVRAVIENVELN' A
#
# COMPACT_ATOMS: atom_id res chain seq x y z
N MET A 1 1.69 10.31 22.67
CA MET A 1 2.51 10.20 21.45
C MET A 1 2.48 11.53 20.72
N GLU A 2 3.58 11.88 20.09
CA GLU A 2 3.66 13.14 19.33
C GLU A 2 2.73 13.09 18.12
N PRO A 3 2.06 14.21 17.78
CA PRO A 3 1.09 14.20 16.67
C PRO A 3 1.63 13.70 15.34
N TRP A 4 2.89 14.02 15.01
CA TRP A 4 3.46 13.56 13.73
C TRP A 4 3.65 12.04 13.70
N LYS A 5 3.93 11.43 14.85
CA LYS A 5 4.06 9.98 14.96
C LYS A 5 2.71 9.30 14.76
N GLU A 6 1.67 9.85 15.35
CA GLU A 6 0.32 9.35 15.19
C GLU A 6 -0.13 9.43 13.72
N ARG A 7 0.18 10.55 13.05
CA ARG A 7 -0.15 10.69 11.64
C ARG A 7 0.61 9.69 10.77
N MET A 8 1.88 9.44 11.09
CA MET A 8 2.68 8.45 10.36
C MET A 8 2.07 7.05 10.50
N VAL A 9 1.69 6.67 11.71
CA VAL A 9 1.06 5.37 11.97
C VAL A 9 -0.25 5.25 11.19
N GLN A 10 -1.09 6.28 11.23
CA GLN A 10 -2.36 6.29 10.54
C GLN A 10 -2.19 6.21 9.02
N GLU A 11 -1.27 6.99 8.49
CA GLU A 11 -0.95 6.99 7.07
C GLU A 11 -0.46 5.62 6.62
N TYR A 12 0.40 5.00 7.40
CA TYR A 12 0.92 3.67 7.08
C TYR A 12 -0.22 2.63 7.04
N LYS A 13 -1.09 2.64 8.04
CA LYS A 13 -2.20 1.69 8.11
C LYS A 13 -3.16 1.83 6.93
N GLU A 14 -3.51 3.07 6.60
CA GLU A 14 -4.41 3.34 5.47
C GLU A 14 -3.77 2.93 4.15
N LEU A 15 -2.51 3.27 3.96
CA LEU A 15 -1.78 2.93 2.74
C LEU A 15 -1.65 1.42 2.59
N LYS A 16 -1.32 0.74 3.67
CA LYS A 16 -1.17 -0.72 3.66
C LYS A 16 -2.49 -1.40 3.30
N GLU A 17 -3.60 -0.91 3.83
CA GLU A 17 -4.92 -1.46 3.51
C GLU A 17 -5.23 -1.29 2.02
N ARG A 18 -4.99 -0.10 1.47
CA ARG A 18 -5.21 0.16 0.05
C ARG A 18 -4.30 -0.67 -0.83
N TYR A 19 -3.03 -0.77 -0.45
CA TYR A 19 -2.06 -1.57 -1.18
C TYR A 19 -2.48 -3.05 -1.20
N THR A 20 -2.88 -3.58 -0.06
CA THR A 20 -3.28 -4.99 0.05
C THR A 20 -4.49 -5.29 -0.85
N LYS A 21 -5.47 -4.40 -0.88
CA LYS A 21 -6.65 -4.57 -1.73
C LYS A 21 -6.27 -4.55 -3.22
N LEU A 22 -5.45 -3.59 -3.61
CA LEU A 22 -5.00 -3.49 -5.00
C LEU A 22 -4.15 -4.69 -5.39
N HIS A 23 -3.24 -5.10 -4.51
CA HIS A 23 -2.39 -6.26 -4.74
C HIS A 23 -3.23 -7.53 -4.95
N LYS A 24 -4.23 -7.76 -4.10
CA LYS A 24 -5.12 -8.92 -4.24
C LYS A 24 -5.86 -8.90 -5.56
N MET A 25 -6.33 -7.73 -5.99
CA MET A 25 -7.01 -7.60 -7.27
C MET A 25 -6.07 -7.97 -8.43
N LEU A 26 -4.83 -7.51 -8.38
CA LEU A 26 -3.84 -7.82 -9.41
C LEU A 26 -3.49 -9.31 -9.44
N VAL A 27 -3.40 -9.94 -8.27
CA VAL A 27 -3.18 -11.38 -8.18
C VAL A 27 -4.33 -12.14 -8.86
N LYS A 28 -5.57 -11.75 -8.58
CA LYS A 28 -6.73 -12.37 -9.20
C LYS A 28 -6.75 -12.15 -10.70
N TYR A 29 -6.39 -10.96 -11.16
CA TYR A 29 -6.31 -10.66 -12.57
C TYR A 29 -5.30 -11.59 -13.27
N ASP A 30 -4.10 -11.70 -12.71
CA ASP A 30 -3.05 -12.52 -13.28
C ASP A 30 -3.41 -14.01 -13.27
N ALA A 31 -4.18 -14.43 -12.29
CA ALA A 31 -4.65 -15.82 -12.20
C ALA A 31 -5.86 -16.09 -13.10
N GLY A 32 -6.40 -15.07 -13.74
CA GLY A 32 -7.59 -15.22 -14.58
C GLY A 32 -8.87 -15.42 -13.80
N LYS A 33 -8.90 -14.95 -12.53
CA LYS A 33 -10.03 -15.16 -11.63
C LYS A 33 -10.75 -13.87 -11.24
N LEU A 34 -10.39 -12.73 -11.83
CA LEU A 34 -11.07 -11.49 -11.54
C LEU A 34 -12.45 -11.48 -12.22
N GLU A 35 -13.48 -11.17 -11.45
CA GLU A 35 -14.87 -11.28 -11.92
C GLU A 35 -15.38 -10.04 -12.65
N PHE A 36 -14.56 -8.99 -12.73
CA PHE A 36 -14.96 -7.76 -13.42
C PHE A 36 -13.77 -7.23 -14.24
N GLU A 37 -14.06 -6.33 -15.17
CA GLU A 37 -13.04 -5.68 -15.97
C GLU A 37 -12.68 -4.35 -15.34
N PRO A 38 -11.42 -4.12 -14.92
CA PRO A 38 -11.04 -2.82 -14.38
C PRO A 38 -11.21 -1.72 -15.42
N LYS A 39 -11.70 -0.56 -14.99
CA LYS A 39 -11.84 0.59 -15.90
C LYS A 39 -10.50 1.21 -16.25
N CYS A 40 -9.55 1.16 -15.31
CA CYS A 40 -8.19 1.65 -15.57
C CYS A 40 -7.37 0.57 -16.24
N PRO A 41 -6.43 0.96 -17.12
CA PRO A 41 -5.51 -0.03 -17.70
C PRO A 41 -4.75 -0.77 -16.60
N ILE A 42 -4.58 -2.06 -16.79
CA ILE A 42 -3.93 -2.91 -15.77
C ILE A 42 -2.48 -2.47 -15.52
N ASP A 43 -1.79 -1.98 -16.55
CA ASP A 43 -0.42 -1.52 -16.39
C ASP A 43 -0.32 -0.31 -15.47
N LEU A 44 -1.30 0.59 -15.53
CA LEU A 44 -1.35 1.75 -14.64
C LEU A 44 -1.60 1.30 -13.20
N LEU A 45 -2.47 0.32 -13.01
CA LEU A 45 -2.74 -0.21 -11.68
C LEU A 45 -1.53 -0.91 -11.09
N ARG A 46 -0.73 -1.60 -11.94
CA ARG A 46 0.54 -2.20 -11.49
C ARG A 46 1.53 -1.12 -11.07
N GLU A 47 1.60 -0.03 -11.82
CA GLU A 47 2.45 1.11 -11.49
C GLU A 47 2.04 1.71 -10.14
N GLN A 48 0.75 1.88 -9.92
CA GLN A 48 0.24 2.38 -8.66
C GLN A 48 0.62 1.46 -7.50
N ALA A 49 0.46 0.16 -7.67
CA ALA A 49 0.82 -0.82 -6.64
C ALA A 49 2.31 -0.75 -6.33
N GLY A 50 3.15 -0.62 -7.36
CA GLY A 50 4.58 -0.49 -7.17
C GLY A 50 4.96 0.76 -6.39
N ALA A 51 4.32 1.89 -6.70
CA ALA A 51 4.57 3.15 -5.98
C ALA A 51 4.12 3.05 -4.53
N MET A 52 2.97 2.43 -4.28
CA MET A 52 2.46 2.23 -2.92
C MET A 52 3.38 1.33 -2.10
N GLY A 53 3.87 0.25 -2.71
CA GLY A 53 4.79 -0.67 -2.05
C GLY A 53 6.10 0.02 -1.69
N LYS A 54 6.62 0.85 -2.57
CA LYS A 54 7.83 1.62 -2.31
C LYS A 54 7.62 2.60 -1.16
N TYR A 55 6.48 3.28 -1.15
CA TYR A 55 6.16 4.22 -0.09
C TYR A 55 6.02 3.51 1.26
N LEU A 56 5.36 2.35 1.27
CA LEU A 56 5.26 1.54 2.49
C LEU A 56 6.64 1.20 3.04
N TYR A 57 7.56 0.79 2.17
CA TYR A 57 8.92 0.46 2.57
C TYR A 57 9.62 1.67 3.19
N ILE A 58 9.48 2.85 2.56
CA ILE A 58 10.09 4.07 3.08
C ILE A 58 9.54 4.41 4.46
N LEU A 59 8.23 4.27 4.67
CA LEU A 59 7.62 4.52 5.98
C LEU A 59 8.15 3.54 7.02
N GLU A 60 8.34 2.28 6.65
CA GLU A 60 8.89 1.27 7.56
C GLU A 60 10.33 1.59 7.97
N VAL A 61 11.16 2.02 7.02
CA VAL A 61 12.53 2.42 7.33
C VAL A 61 12.52 3.66 8.23
N ARG A 62 11.70 4.65 7.91
CA ARG A 62 11.58 5.85 8.73
C ARG A 62 11.13 5.52 10.16
N ALA A 63 10.18 4.59 10.28
CA ALA A 63 9.68 4.20 11.59
C ALA A 63 10.78 3.59 12.46
N VAL A 64 11.64 2.78 11.87
CA VAL A 64 12.78 2.22 12.60
C VAL A 64 13.74 3.33 13.05
N ILE A 65 14.08 4.25 12.15
CA ILE A 65 14.99 5.35 12.45
C ILE A 65 14.42 6.27 13.54
N GLU A 66 13.13 6.57 13.45
CA GLU A 66 12.47 7.55 14.31
C GLU A 66 11.79 6.91 15.53
N ASN A 67 11.97 5.62 15.72
CA ASN A 67 11.41 4.85 16.85
C ASN A 67 9.89 4.96 16.94
N VAL A 68 9.22 4.74 15.81
CA VAL A 68 7.76 4.73 15.73
C VAL A 68 7.28 3.30 15.57
N GLU A 69 6.34 2.90 16.43
CA GLU A 69 5.68 1.59 16.31
C GLU A 69 4.54 1.70 15.30
N LEU A 70 4.61 0.94 14.21
CA LEU A 70 3.60 0.98 13.15
C LEU A 70 2.45 0.01 13.37
N ASN A 71 2.61 -0.93 14.30
CA ASN A 71 1.56 -1.92 14.59
C ASN A 71 0.75 -1.56 15.81
#